data_6c54c7e45533df1018469d3da1fb4025
#
_entry.id   6c54c7e45533df1018469d3da1fb4025
#
_cell.length_a   1.000
_cell.length_b   1.000
_cell.length_c   1.000
_cell.angle_alpha   90.00
_cell.angle_beta   90.00
_cell.angle_gamma   90.00
#
_symmetry.space_group_name_H-M   'P 1'
#
loop_
_entity.id
_entity.type
_entity.pdbx_description
1 polymer ?
#
loop_
_entity_poly.entity_id
_entity_poly.type
_entity_poly.pdbx_seq_one_letter_code
_entity_poly.pdbx_strand_id
1 'polypeptide(L)'
;MSNEVKGQPKGPLPAPPARADGHGTGMAGGCTGGPKHLELRLLINSHCPIISVASSEEDRFAVLLRCVAADIGVPLYLWSVTEGLSRAGGTALYNSDQPEQALANMATIQGDRDLSCSIPAYF
;
A
#
# COMPACT_ATOMS: atom_id res chain seq x y z
N MET A 1 -51.05 -23.78 -46.02
CA MET A 1 -49.92 -24.62 -45.58
C MET A 1 -49.26 -23.91 -44.40
N SER A 2 -49.62 -24.32 -43.24
CA SER A 2 -49.20 -23.68 -41.99
C SER A 2 -47.93 -24.34 -41.53
N ASN A 3 -46.82 -23.65 -41.62
CA ASN A 3 -45.59 -24.06 -40.97
C ASN A 3 -45.64 -23.62 -39.52
N GLU A 4 -46.09 -24.51 -38.69
CA GLU A 4 -46.07 -24.38 -37.25
C GLU A 4 -44.65 -24.61 -36.76
N VAL A 5 -43.92 -23.51 -36.53
CA VAL A 5 -42.64 -23.56 -35.86
C VAL A 5 -42.95 -23.82 -34.39
N LYS A 6 -42.79 -25.08 -34.02
CA LYS A 6 -42.85 -25.54 -32.65
C LYS A 6 -41.75 -24.85 -31.86
N GLY A 7 -42.11 -23.85 -31.08
CA GLY A 7 -41.23 -23.19 -30.14
C GLY A 7 -40.66 -24.21 -29.14
N GLN A 8 -39.40 -24.44 -29.24
CA GLN A 8 -38.66 -25.25 -28.28
C GLN A 8 -38.64 -24.51 -26.95
N PRO A 9 -39.10 -25.11 -25.87
CA PRO A 9 -38.97 -24.46 -24.57
C PRO A 9 -37.50 -24.27 -24.23
N LYS A 10 -37.12 -23.02 -24.08
CA LYS A 10 -35.82 -22.69 -23.47
C LYS A 10 -35.83 -23.31 -22.08
N GLY A 11 -35.10 -24.39 -21.92
CA GLY A 11 -34.78 -24.93 -20.62
C GLY A 11 -34.03 -23.84 -19.79
N PRO A 12 -34.13 -23.89 -18.48
CA PRO A 12 -33.44 -22.94 -17.65
C PRO A 12 -31.94 -22.98 -17.97
N LEU A 13 -31.38 -21.79 -18.14
CA LEU A 13 -29.94 -21.64 -18.34
C LEU A 13 -29.18 -22.41 -17.25
N PRO A 14 -28.16 -23.19 -17.60
CA PRO A 14 -27.33 -23.81 -16.58
C PRO A 14 -26.81 -22.72 -15.68
N ALA A 15 -26.99 -22.92 -14.39
CA ALA A 15 -26.41 -22.03 -13.39
C ALA A 15 -24.90 -21.88 -13.69
N PRO A 16 -24.32 -20.68 -13.61
CA PRO A 16 -22.88 -20.54 -13.75
C PRO A 16 -22.24 -21.48 -12.74
N PRO A 17 -21.15 -22.16 -13.11
CA PRO A 17 -20.46 -22.99 -12.16
C PRO A 17 -20.15 -22.14 -10.93
N ALA A 18 -20.57 -22.61 -9.77
CA ALA A 18 -20.16 -22.01 -8.53
C ALA A 18 -18.66 -21.76 -8.65
N ARG A 19 -18.25 -20.49 -8.56
CA ARG A 19 -16.84 -20.18 -8.46
C ARG A 19 -16.39 -21.08 -7.34
N ALA A 20 -15.61 -22.09 -7.69
CA ALA A 20 -14.78 -22.72 -6.72
C ALA A 20 -14.05 -21.54 -6.09
N ASP A 21 -14.34 -21.27 -4.83
CA ASP A 21 -13.49 -20.44 -4.02
C ASP A 21 -12.14 -21.13 -4.07
N GLY A 22 -11.45 -20.84 -5.19
CA GLY A 22 -10.06 -21.09 -5.22
C GLY A 22 -9.59 -20.43 -3.94
N HIS A 23 -9.07 -21.19 -3.05
CA HIS A 23 -8.11 -20.72 -2.09
C HIS A 23 -7.03 -20.00 -2.91
N GLY A 24 -7.40 -18.82 -3.42
CA GLY A 24 -6.43 -17.80 -3.57
C GLY A 24 -5.90 -17.67 -2.16
N THR A 25 -4.79 -18.30 -1.91
CA THR A 25 -3.80 -17.79 -1.02
C THR A 25 -3.47 -16.40 -1.57
N GLY A 26 -4.48 -15.53 -1.56
CA GLY A 26 -4.25 -14.14 -1.48
C GLY A 26 -3.33 -14.04 -0.30
N MET A 27 -2.10 -13.72 -0.55
CA MET A 27 -1.26 -13.08 0.42
C MET A 27 -1.86 -11.70 0.70
N ALA A 28 -3.06 -11.68 1.25
CA ALA A 28 -3.35 -10.84 2.35
C ALA A 28 -2.43 -11.38 3.46
N GLY A 29 -1.14 -11.09 3.33
CA GLY A 29 -0.25 -11.04 4.46
C GLY A 29 -0.94 -10.07 5.37
N GLY A 30 -1.85 -10.59 6.20
CA GLY A 30 -2.42 -9.83 7.27
C GLY A 30 -1.22 -9.23 7.95
N CYS A 31 -1.19 -7.91 8.05
CA CYS A 31 -0.24 -7.19 8.85
C CYS A 31 -0.53 -7.60 10.30
N THR A 32 -0.24 -8.85 10.60
CA THR A 32 -0.37 -9.39 11.95
C THR A 32 0.66 -8.66 12.76
N GLY A 33 0.15 -7.80 13.65
CA GLY A 33 0.92 -6.94 14.51
C GLY A 33 1.92 -7.71 15.37
N GLY A 34 3.04 -8.12 14.75
CA GLY A 34 4.17 -8.66 15.47
C GLY A 34 4.77 -7.60 16.41
N PRO A 35 5.67 -7.99 17.33
CA PRO A 35 6.25 -7.06 18.30
C PRO A 35 6.89 -5.84 17.66
N LYS A 36 7.57 -5.99 16.54
CA LYS A 36 8.19 -4.88 15.78
C LYS A 36 7.15 -3.90 15.20
N HIS A 37 5.99 -4.40 14.78
CA HIS A 37 4.90 -3.58 14.28
C HIS A 37 4.33 -2.69 15.39
N LEU A 38 4.09 -3.26 16.56
CA LEU A 38 3.59 -2.51 17.71
C LEU A 38 4.60 -1.48 18.21
N GLU A 39 5.87 -1.85 18.27
CA GLU A 39 6.94 -0.95 18.66
C GLU A 39 7.03 0.25 17.72
N LEU A 40 7.06 0.00 16.41
CA LEU A 40 7.12 1.05 15.39
C LEU A 40 5.88 1.96 15.43
N ARG A 41 4.69 1.37 15.60
CA ARG A 41 3.45 2.13 15.76
C ARG A 41 3.48 3.02 17.01
N LEU A 42 3.99 2.53 18.12
CA LEU A 42 4.14 3.33 19.35
C LEU A 42 5.11 4.48 19.15
N LEU A 43 6.26 4.25 18.52
CA LEU A 43 7.25 5.29 18.24
C LEU A 43 6.68 6.39 17.34
N ILE A 44 5.95 6.02 16.30
CA ILE A 44 5.31 6.99 15.40
C ILE A 44 4.22 7.78 16.15
N ASN A 45 3.37 7.12 16.91
CA ASN A 45 2.32 7.78 17.68
C ASN A 45 2.88 8.66 18.83
N SER A 46 4.08 8.36 19.32
CA SER A 46 4.78 9.18 20.30
C SER A 46 5.41 10.44 19.73
N HIS A 47 5.21 10.70 18.42
CA HIS A 47 5.78 11.85 17.72
C HIS A 47 7.31 11.89 17.81
N CYS A 48 7.97 10.73 17.80
CA CYS A 48 9.41 10.66 17.67
C CYS A 48 9.83 11.32 16.36
N PRO A 49 10.65 12.38 16.39
CA PRO A 49 10.94 13.16 15.18
C PRO A 49 11.82 12.38 14.19
N ILE A 50 12.65 11.49 14.68
CA ILE A 50 13.54 10.66 13.85
C ILE A 50 13.63 9.28 14.47
N ILE A 51 13.39 8.26 13.67
CA ILE A 51 13.56 6.85 14.04
C ILE A 51 14.62 6.27 13.11
N SER A 52 15.74 5.84 13.68
CA SER A 52 16.81 5.17 12.93
C SER A 52 16.71 3.67 13.14
N VAL A 53 16.73 2.92 12.06
CA VAL A 53 16.64 1.45 12.07
C VAL A 53 17.80 0.88 11.29
N ALA A 54 18.57 -0.01 11.92
CA ALA A 54 19.59 -0.80 11.25
C ALA A 54 18.99 -2.14 10.84
N SER A 55 18.88 -2.39 9.55
CA SER A 55 18.37 -3.63 8.99
C SER A 55 19.09 -3.99 7.70
N SER A 56 19.32 -5.26 7.49
CA SER A 56 19.80 -5.80 6.21
C SER A 56 18.66 -6.22 5.30
N GLU A 57 17.42 -6.11 5.75
CA GLU A 57 16.20 -6.54 5.04
C GLU A 57 15.29 -5.33 4.77
N GLU A 58 15.75 -4.42 3.92
CA GLU A 58 15.07 -3.16 3.60
C GLU A 58 13.66 -3.39 3.05
N ASP A 59 13.50 -4.36 2.13
CA ASP A 59 12.20 -4.69 1.54
C ASP A 59 11.17 -5.13 2.58
N ARG A 60 11.59 -5.97 3.52
CA ARG A 60 10.71 -6.43 4.61
C ARG A 60 10.34 -5.29 5.54
N PHE A 61 11.29 -4.39 5.78
CA PHE A 61 11.04 -3.21 6.60
C PHE A 61 10.09 -2.24 5.89
N ALA A 62 10.24 -2.03 4.59
CA ALA A 62 9.33 -1.23 3.78
C ALA A 62 7.89 -1.78 3.81
N VAL A 63 7.74 -3.11 3.74
CA VAL A 63 6.42 -3.76 3.89
C VAL A 63 5.85 -3.50 5.28
N LEU A 64 6.65 -3.63 6.33
CA LEU A 64 6.23 -3.36 7.70
C LEU A 64 5.75 -1.91 7.87
N LEU A 65 6.49 -0.94 7.32
CA LEU A 65 6.10 0.48 7.33
C LEU A 65 4.78 0.72 6.61
N ARG A 66 4.56 0.08 5.46
CA ARG A 66 3.28 0.16 4.74
C ARG A 66 2.12 -0.33 5.58
N CYS A 67 2.31 -1.43 6.31
CA CYS A 67 1.31 -1.97 7.21
C CYS A 67 1.02 -1.00 8.36
N VAL A 68 2.04 -0.47 9.01
CA VAL A 68 1.87 0.49 10.11
C VAL A 68 1.19 1.78 9.63
N ALA A 69 1.61 2.30 8.46
CA ALA A 69 1.00 3.49 7.88
C ALA A 69 -0.48 3.28 7.56
N ALA A 70 -0.85 2.12 7.03
CA ALA A 70 -2.24 1.75 6.76
C ALA A 70 -3.07 1.66 8.05
N ASP A 71 -2.51 1.06 9.12
CA ASP A 71 -3.17 0.93 10.42
C ASP A 71 -3.41 2.27 11.11
N ILE A 72 -2.48 3.21 10.94
CA ILE A 72 -2.59 4.56 11.50
C ILE A 72 -3.46 5.46 10.60
N GLY A 73 -3.60 5.11 9.31
CA GLY A 73 -4.34 5.88 8.33
C GLY A 73 -3.58 7.10 7.80
N VAL A 74 -2.26 7.01 7.73
CA VAL A 74 -1.39 8.10 7.26
C VAL A 74 -0.68 7.72 5.96
N PRO A 75 -0.43 8.68 5.04
CA PRO A 75 0.34 8.42 3.85
C PRO A 75 1.81 8.13 4.18
N LEU A 76 2.37 7.15 3.50
CA LEU A 76 3.78 6.79 3.59
C LEU A 76 4.50 7.25 2.33
N TYR A 77 5.61 7.93 2.50
CA TYR A 77 6.54 8.32 1.45
C TYR A 77 7.85 7.57 1.63
N LEU A 78 8.34 6.97 0.58
CA LEU A 78 9.60 6.24 0.54
C LEU A 78 10.58 6.99 -0.35
N TRP A 79 11.79 7.12 0.11
CA TRP A 79 12.89 7.65 -0.67
C TRP A 79 14.06 6.68 -0.68
N SER A 80 14.63 6.50 -1.84
CA SER A 80 15.92 5.80 -1.99
C SER A 80 16.77 6.53 -3.03
N VAL A 81 18.07 6.34 -2.96
CA VAL A 81 19.01 6.97 -3.90
C VAL A 81 18.78 6.51 -5.36
N THR A 82 18.21 5.34 -5.55
CA THR A 82 17.97 4.72 -6.86
C THR A 82 16.62 5.09 -7.47
N GLU A 83 15.60 5.27 -6.64
CA GLU A 83 14.22 5.46 -7.11
C GLU A 83 13.69 6.87 -6.86
N GLY A 84 14.38 7.66 -6.03
CA GLY A 84 13.90 8.96 -5.61
C GLY A 84 12.73 8.88 -4.63
N LEU A 85 12.03 9.97 -4.42
CA LEU A 85 10.89 10.08 -3.51
C LEU A 85 9.60 9.64 -4.20
N SER A 86 8.93 8.66 -3.62
CA SER A 86 7.63 8.18 -4.10
C SER A 86 6.64 8.00 -2.94
N ARG A 87 5.36 8.20 -3.21
CA ARG A 87 4.32 7.74 -2.30
C ARG A 87 4.23 6.22 -2.39
N ALA A 88 4.07 5.53 -1.28
CA ALA A 88 3.98 4.07 -1.27
C ALA A 88 2.89 3.57 -2.23
N GLY A 89 3.30 2.84 -3.27
CA GLY A 89 2.44 2.38 -4.36
C GLY A 89 2.21 3.38 -5.50
N GLY A 90 2.87 4.54 -5.49
CA GLY A 90 2.83 5.54 -6.56
C GLY A 90 4.11 5.63 -7.37
N THR A 91 4.10 6.50 -8.36
CA THR A 91 5.29 6.84 -9.15
C THR A 91 6.20 7.80 -8.39
N ALA A 92 7.50 7.75 -8.72
CA ALA A 92 8.47 8.68 -8.17
C ALA A 92 8.14 10.14 -8.55
N LEU A 93 8.38 11.04 -7.61
CA LEU A 93 8.26 12.48 -7.86
C LEU A 93 9.44 12.96 -8.71
N TYR A 94 9.14 13.88 -9.61
CA TYR A 94 10.16 14.46 -10.47
C TYR A 94 11.24 15.17 -9.65
N ASN A 95 12.51 14.97 -10.07
CA ASN A 95 13.68 15.62 -9.47
C ASN A 95 13.80 15.39 -7.95
N SER A 96 13.72 14.12 -7.53
CA SER A 96 13.82 13.73 -6.12
C SER A 96 14.94 12.72 -5.84
N ASP A 97 15.86 12.55 -6.77
CA ASP A 97 17.00 11.61 -6.66
C ASP A 97 18.06 12.14 -5.68
N GLN A 98 18.16 13.46 -5.52
CA GLN A 98 19.06 14.05 -4.56
C GLN A 98 18.38 14.21 -3.19
N PRO A 99 19.04 13.87 -2.07
CA PRO A 99 18.43 13.92 -0.75
C PRO A 99 17.94 15.33 -0.37
N GLU A 100 18.63 16.37 -0.77
CA GLU A 100 18.22 17.75 -0.52
C GLU A 100 16.92 18.08 -1.25
N GLN A 101 16.77 17.63 -2.48
CA GLN A 101 15.55 17.84 -3.27
C GLN A 101 14.39 17.01 -2.70
N ALA A 102 14.65 15.79 -2.27
CA ALA A 102 13.67 14.95 -1.60
C ALA A 102 13.13 15.61 -0.32
N LEU A 103 14.03 16.16 0.51
CA LEU A 103 13.65 16.89 1.72
C LEU A 103 12.85 18.14 1.41
N ALA A 104 13.25 18.93 0.38
CA ALA A 104 12.51 20.11 -0.05
C ALA A 104 11.11 19.76 -0.55
N ASN A 105 10.98 18.69 -1.34
CA ASN A 105 9.70 18.19 -1.82
C ASN A 105 8.82 17.72 -0.66
N MET A 106 9.38 17.02 0.32
CA MET A 106 8.65 16.61 1.53
C MET A 106 8.16 17.80 2.35
N ALA A 107 8.98 18.83 2.52
CA ALA A 107 8.57 20.04 3.22
C ALA A 107 7.41 20.76 2.51
N THR A 108 7.39 20.75 1.18
CA THR A 108 6.30 21.30 0.38
C THR A 108 5.02 20.48 0.52
N ILE A 109 5.12 19.14 0.48
CA ILE A 109 3.98 18.23 0.66
C ILE A 109 3.38 18.39 2.06
N GLN A 110 4.21 18.49 3.10
CA GLN A 110 3.77 18.65 4.48
C GLN A 110 3.15 20.03 4.76
N GLY A 111 3.45 21.02 3.93
CA GLY A 111 2.83 22.35 4.02
C GLY A 111 1.40 22.41 3.51
N ASP A 112 0.94 21.41 2.79
CA ASP A 112 -0.46 21.29 2.38
C ASP A 112 -1.29 20.66 3.51
N ARG A 113 -2.39 21.29 3.86
CA ARG A 113 -3.10 21.18 5.16
C ARG A 113 -3.51 19.79 5.63
N ASP A 114 -3.47 18.79 4.78
CA ASP A 114 -3.90 17.42 5.13
C ASP A 114 -2.73 16.45 5.40
N LEU A 115 -1.49 16.90 5.28
CA LEU A 115 -0.32 16.03 5.32
C LEU A 115 0.58 16.21 6.54
N SER A 116 0.08 16.85 7.58
CA SER A 116 0.79 16.97 8.88
C SER A 116 1.05 15.60 9.55
N CYS A 117 0.50 14.54 9.00
CA CYS A 117 0.60 13.16 9.46
C CYS A 117 1.14 12.23 8.36
N SER A 118 2.19 12.59 7.65
CA SER A 118 2.86 11.68 6.72
C SER A 118 4.10 11.06 7.38
N ILE A 119 4.43 9.84 6.97
CA ILE A 119 5.65 9.16 7.40
C ILE A 119 6.64 9.20 6.25
N PRO A 120 7.72 9.99 6.31
CA PRO A 120 8.83 9.87 5.39
C PRO A 120 9.79 8.77 5.84
N ALA A 121 10.13 7.85 4.97
CA ALA A 121 11.14 6.83 5.19
C ALA A 121 12.23 6.94 4.13
N TYR A 122 13.48 6.96 4.56
CA TYR A 122 14.67 7.08 3.72
C TYR A 122 15.49 5.80 3.80
N PHE A 123 15.88 5.26 2.64
CA PHE A 123 16.65 4.04 2.50
C PHE A 123 17.97 4.29 1.78
#